data_ad39291d1c3608c6117d0aebdaaa927c
#
_entry.id   ad39291d1c3608c6117d0aebdaaa927c
#
_cell.length_a   1.000
_cell.length_b   1.000
_cell.length_c   1.000
_cell.angle_alpha   90.00
_cell.angle_beta   90.00
_cell.angle_gamma   90.00
#
_symmetry.space_group_name_H-M   'P 1'
#
loop_
_entity.id
_entity.type
_entity.pdbx_description
1 polymer ?
#
loop_
_entity_poly.entity_id
_entity_poly.type
_entity_poly.pdbx_seq_one_letter_code
_entity_poly.pdbx_strand_id
1 'polypeptide(L)'
;GSWRDQIGEVSYGVSFNLSDYRSKMGYLGDRRTIDGNKIYEEDSYYYEWFMYKTDGLFVTDADLYDSEGNKYPTLTANDKAGNIKYVDVNGDGVINADDKVRLGNSLPEFQFGGNLFLGWKDWDFSLSFQGVGHQNVLFNSAWIQPLKEQWGAVPSLILGNYWSQHNTEDQNRNVKYPRLTYTNTTNTYTGSDYWLFNGAYFRVKNITLGYSLPQKLMDKCFIRGLRIYATINDLPAISYYPKGWDPEIGASSDFISTSFTFGANVKF
;
A
#
# COMPACT_ATOMS: atom_id res chain seq x y z
N GLY A 1 20.65 12.79 8.95
CA GLY A 1 21.14 13.64 10.04
C GLY A 1 20.91 13.00 11.39
N SER A 2 21.79 13.29 12.34
CA SER A 2 21.61 12.85 13.72
C SER A 2 22.05 13.94 14.67
N TRP A 3 21.38 14.03 15.80
CA TRP A 3 21.69 14.94 16.89
C TRP A 3 21.61 14.21 18.22
N ARG A 4 22.55 14.48 19.14
CA ARG A 4 22.52 14.00 20.52
C ARG A 4 22.94 15.14 21.42
N ASP A 5 22.24 15.30 22.54
CA ASP A 5 22.52 16.32 23.54
C ASP A 5 21.95 15.93 24.90
N GLN A 6 22.22 16.77 25.92
CA GLN A 6 21.75 16.60 27.27
C GLN A 6 21.23 17.92 27.83
N ILE A 7 20.06 17.91 28.43
CA ILE A 7 19.46 19.04 29.13
C ILE A 7 19.19 18.62 30.57
N GLY A 8 20.03 19.12 31.49
CA GLY A 8 19.97 18.69 32.89
C GLY A 8 20.20 17.19 33.03
N GLU A 9 19.24 16.49 33.60
CA GLU A 9 19.30 15.02 33.78
C GLU A 9 18.75 14.23 32.58
N VAL A 10 18.25 14.91 31.54
CA VAL A 10 17.66 14.27 30.37
C VAL A 10 18.68 14.24 29.24
N SER A 11 19.08 13.03 28.82
CA SER A 11 19.80 12.81 27.56
C SER A 11 18.84 12.49 26.45
N TYR A 12 19.05 13.04 25.26
CA TYR A 12 18.21 12.74 24.11
C TYR A 12 19.03 12.60 22.82
N GLY A 13 18.49 11.82 21.91
CA GLY A 13 19.05 11.66 20.58
C GLY A 13 17.97 11.51 19.55
N VAL A 14 18.15 12.14 18.41
CA VAL A 14 17.26 12.04 17.25
C VAL A 14 18.10 11.72 16.03
N SER A 15 17.64 10.79 15.23
CA SER A 15 18.19 10.57 13.89
C SER A 15 17.08 10.48 12.86
N PHE A 16 17.34 11.01 11.68
CA PHE A 16 16.43 10.97 10.55
C PHE A 16 17.22 10.71 9.26
N ASN A 17 16.68 9.87 8.41
CA ASN A 17 17.15 9.63 7.05
C ASN A 17 16.00 9.79 6.06
N LEU A 18 16.34 10.24 4.89
CA LEU A 18 15.48 10.36 3.73
C LEU A 18 16.28 9.95 2.50
N SER A 19 15.73 9.05 1.70
CA SER A 19 16.30 8.68 0.41
C SER A 19 15.24 8.69 -0.67
N ASP A 20 15.63 9.14 -1.86
CA ASP A 20 14.83 9.03 -3.07
C ASP A 20 15.68 8.42 -4.17
N TYR A 21 15.16 7.42 -4.84
CA TYR A 21 15.84 6.75 -5.92
C TYR A 21 14.88 6.54 -7.09
N ARG A 22 15.26 7.06 -8.24
CA ARG A 22 14.48 6.96 -9.48
C ARG A 22 15.36 6.44 -10.58
N SER A 23 15.12 5.22 -11.02
CA SER A 23 15.80 4.64 -12.17
C SER A 23 14.95 4.82 -13.41
N LYS A 24 15.53 5.39 -14.46
CA LYS A 24 14.91 5.48 -15.78
C LYS A 24 15.67 4.64 -16.78
N MET A 25 14.93 4.14 -17.76
CA MET A 25 15.50 3.43 -18.88
C MET A 25 16.21 4.43 -19.80
N GLY A 26 17.45 4.11 -20.15
CA GLY A 26 18.19 4.84 -21.17
C GLY A 26 17.78 4.42 -22.57
N TYR A 27 18.56 4.86 -23.56
CA TYR A 27 18.33 4.51 -24.95
C TYR A 27 18.37 3.00 -25.20
N LEU A 28 17.30 2.45 -25.75
CA LEU A 28 17.12 1.02 -26.04
C LEU A 28 17.07 0.71 -27.55
N GLY A 29 17.48 1.66 -28.42
CA GLY A 29 17.41 1.50 -29.87
C GLY A 29 15.98 1.39 -30.39
N ASP A 30 15.09 2.28 -29.97
CA ASP A 30 13.66 2.34 -30.32
C ASP A 30 12.87 1.08 -29.95
N ARG A 31 13.42 0.25 -29.06
CA ARG A 31 12.74 -0.94 -28.57
C ARG A 31 11.80 -0.60 -27.45
N ARG A 32 10.59 -1.14 -27.55
CA ARG A 32 9.58 -1.14 -26.52
C ARG A 32 9.30 -2.59 -26.10
N THR A 33 9.43 -2.89 -24.84
CA THR A 33 9.11 -4.20 -24.28
C THR A 33 8.02 -4.05 -23.23
N ILE A 34 6.98 -4.87 -23.33
CA ILE A 34 5.91 -4.95 -22.34
C ILE A 34 6.01 -6.34 -21.69
N ASP A 35 6.14 -6.34 -20.35
CA ASP A 35 6.15 -7.55 -19.54
C ASP A 35 5.00 -7.47 -18.54
N GLY A 36 3.95 -8.24 -18.80
CA GLY A 36 2.70 -8.19 -18.03
C GLY A 36 2.08 -6.78 -18.01
N ASN A 37 2.15 -6.12 -16.88
CA ASN A 37 1.65 -4.76 -16.66
C ASN A 37 2.78 -3.72 -16.53
N LYS A 38 3.96 -4.01 -17.02
CA LYS A 38 5.14 -3.14 -16.97
C LYS A 38 5.63 -2.79 -18.38
N ILE A 39 6.22 -1.60 -18.51
CA ILE A 39 6.82 -1.14 -19.75
C ILE A 39 8.30 -0.83 -19.55
N TYR A 40 9.06 -1.14 -20.58
CA TYR A 40 10.47 -0.83 -20.71
C TYR A 40 10.69 -0.18 -22.08
N GLU A 41 10.75 1.13 -22.07
CA GLU A 41 11.04 1.98 -23.23
C GLU A 41 11.90 3.16 -22.79
N GLU A 42 12.49 3.87 -23.71
CA GLU A 42 13.30 5.07 -23.39
C GLU A 42 12.48 6.05 -22.52
N ASP A 43 13.15 6.63 -21.51
CA ASP A 43 12.58 7.54 -20.51
C ASP A 43 11.49 6.95 -19.62
N SER A 44 11.11 5.68 -19.74
CA SER A 44 10.24 5.05 -18.74
C SER A 44 10.99 4.82 -17.42
N TYR A 45 10.27 4.82 -16.32
CA TYR A 45 10.84 4.30 -15.06
C TYR A 45 11.11 2.80 -15.17
N TYR A 46 12.15 2.34 -14.52
CA TYR A 46 12.36 0.92 -14.34
C TYR A 46 11.20 0.32 -13.52
N TYR A 47 10.51 -0.69 -14.06
CA TYR A 47 9.26 -1.25 -13.55
C TYR A 47 8.07 -0.27 -13.55
N GLU A 48 7.98 0.63 -14.53
CA GLU A 48 6.82 1.51 -14.68
C GLU A 48 5.55 0.74 -15.02
N TRP A 49 4.43 1.09 -14.36
CA TRP A 49 3.12 0.55 -14.68
C TRP A 49 2.66 1.00 -16.07
N PHE A 50 2.18 0.03 -16.85
CA PHE A 50 1.65 0.26 -18.20
C PHE A 50 0.34 -0.52 -18.36
N MET A 51 -0.77 0.16 -18.15
CA MET A 51 -2.09 -0.46 -18.06
C MET A 51 -3.16 0.48 -18.58
N TYR A 52 -4.40 0.01 -18.56
CA TYR A 52 -5.54 0.81 -18.96
C TYR A 52 -5.86 1.90 -17.95
N LYS A 53 -6.39 3.03 -18.47
CA LYS A 53 -7.01 4.07 -17.68
C LYS A 53 -8.51 3.80 -17.56
N THR A 54 -9.11 4.19 -16.44
CA THR A 54 -10.53 3.96 -16.16
C THR A 54 -11.24 5.24 -15.75
N ASP A 55 -12.56 5.28 -15.96
CA ASP A 55 -13.46 6.37 -15.59
C ASP A 55 -14.59 5.81 -14.69
N GLY A 56 -14.21 5.14 -13.56
CA GLY A 56 -15.14 4.56 -12.61
C GLY A 56 -15.90 3.34 -13.13
N LEU A 57 -17.17 3.26 -12.80
CA LEU A 57 -18.07 2.16 -13.18
C LEU A 57 -19.22 2.68 -14.07
N PHE A 58 -19.72 1.83 -14.96
CA PHE A 58 -21.06 2.03 -15.52
C PHE A 58 -22.08 1.78 -14.40
N VAL A 59 -22.72 2.82 -13.89
CA VAL A 59 -23.66 2.71 -12.76
C VAL A 59 -24.97 2.08 -13.21
N THR A 60 -25.45 2.49 -14.39
CA THR A 60 -26.65 1.96 -15.05
C THR A 60 -26.32 1.49 -16.47
N ASP A 61 -27.23 0.74 -17.10
CA ASP A 61 -27.06 0.35 -18.50
C ASP A 61 -27.19 1.56 -19.45
N ALA A 62 -27.79 2.66 -19.00
CA ALA A 62 -27.82 3.91 -19.77
C ALA A 62 -26.44 4.57 -19.86
N ASP A 63 -25.59 4.40 -18.84
CA ASP A 63 -24.22 4.95 -18.82
C ASP A 63 -23.28 4.30 -19.86
N LEU A 64 -23.73 3.21 -20.51
CA LEU A 64 -23.04 2.59 -21.64
C LEU A 64 -23.18 3.40 -22.94
N TYR A 65 -24.00 4.44 -22.91
CA TYR A 65 -24.30 5.28 -24.12
C TYR A 65 -24.01 6.74 -23.78
N ASP A 66 -23.58 7.49 -24.80
CA ASP A 66 -23.42 8.92 -24.69
C ASP A 66 -24.79 9.65 -24.86
N SER A 67 -24.77 10.98 -24.77
CA SER A 67 -25.98 11.81 -24.92
C SER A 67 -26.64 11.74 -26.31
N GLU A 68 -25.91 11.24 -27.30
CA GLU A 68 -26.37 11.08 -28.68
C GLU A 68 -26.88 9.64 -28.95
N GLY A 69 -26.75 8.74 -27.96
CA GLY A 69 -27.17 7.34 -28.04
C GLY A 69 -26.12 6.41 -28.65
N ASN A 70 -24.89 6.88 -28.87
CA ASN A 70 -23.80 6.02 -29.31
C ASN A 70 -23.25 5.22 -28.13
N LYS A 71 -22.99 3.93 -28.35
CA LYS A 71 -22.42 3.10 -27.32
C LYS A 71 -20.94 3.45 -27.11
N TYR A 72 -20.56 3.69 -25.85
CA TYR A 72 -19.13 3.81 -25.48
C TYR A 72 -18.36 2.55 -25.82
N PRO A 73 -17.08 2.68 -26.22
CA PRO A 73 -16.19 1.53 -26.37
C PRO A 73 -16.10 0.77 -25.05
N THR A 74 -16.17 -0.53 -25.12
CA THR A 74 -16.11 -1.42 -23.95
C THR A 74 -15.00 -2.44 -24.13
N LEU A 75 -14.34 -2.84 -23.01
CA LEU A 75 -13.26 -3.82 -23.07
C LEU A 75 -13.74 -5.18 -23.53
N THR A 76 -14.97 -5.54 -23.18
CA THR A 76 -15.61 -6.78 -23.64
C THR A 76 -17.02 -6.51 -24.16
N ALA A 77 -17.47 -7.33 -25.09
CA ALA A 77 -18.83 -7.22 -25.64
C ALA A 77 -19.94 -7.41 -24.58
N ASN A 78 -19.62 -8.05 -23.48
CA ASN A 78 -20.54 -8.37 -22.38
C ASN A 78 -20.52 -7.33 -21.25
N ASP A 79 -19.86 -6.19 -21.44
CA ASP A 79 -19.85 -5.12 -20.45
C ASP A 79 -21.23 -4.52 -20.27
N LYS A 80 -21.61 -4.28 -19.02
CA LYS A 80 -22.92 -3.77 -18.61
C LYS A 80 -22.81 -3.03 -17.27
N ALA A 81 -23.91 -2.54 -16.75
CA ALA A 81 -23.95 -1.88 -15.44
C ALA A 81 -23.19 -2.67 -14.36
N GLY A 82 -22.38 -1.96 -13.58
CA GLY A 82 -21.48 -2.49 -12.56
C GLY A 82 -20.12 -2.95 -13.07
N ASN A 83 -19.85 -2.93 -14.37
CA ASN A 83 -18.52 -3.16 -14.93
C ASN A 83 -17.67 -1.89 -14.90
N ILE A 84 -16.34 -2.07 -14.92
CA ILE A 84 -15.38 -0.96 -14.99
C ILE A 84 -15.47 -0.30 -16.37
N LYS A 85 -15.55 1.03 -16.39
CA LYS A 85 -15.55 1.85 -17.57
C LYS A 85 -14.10 2.17 -17.95
N TYR A 86 -13.60 1.56 -19.02
CA TYR A 86 -12.29 1.81 -19.58
C TYR A 86 -12.32 3.01 -20.49
N VAL A 87 -11.21 3.76 -20.57
CA VAL A 87 -11.07 4.95 -21.39
C VAL A 87 -10.42 4.58 -22.72
N ASP A 88 -11.07 4.92 -23.82
CA ASP A 88 -10.49 4.95 -25.16
C ASP A 88 -9.56 6.17 -25.24
N VAL A 89 -8.26 5.92 -25.12
CA VAL A 89 -7.25 6.98 -25.01
C VAL A 89 -6.88 7.54 -26.37
N ASN A 90 -6.88 6.71 -27.41
CA ASN A 90 -6.51 7.12 -28.77
C ASN A 90 -7.71 7.60 -29.58
N GLY A 91 -8.95 7.36 -29.12
CA GLY A 91 -10.20 7.82 -29.74
C GLY A 91 -10.59 7.03 -31.00
N ASP A 92 -10.12 5.79 -31.14
CA ASP A 92 -10.42 4.95 -32.30
C ASP A 92 -11.73 4.16 -32.20
N GLY A 93 -12.43 4.25 -31.05
CA GLY A 93 -13.70 3.59 -30.80
C GLY A 93 -13.58 2.16 -30.31
N VAL A 94 -12.38 1.67 -29.99
CA VAL A 94 -12.11 0.29 -29.54
C VAL A 94 -11.17 0.28 -28.36
N ILE A 95 -11.52 -0.38 -27.26
CA ILE A 95 -10.59 -0.57 -26.14
C ILE A 95 -9.67 -1.74 -26.45
N ASN A 96 -8.40 -1.45 -26.66
CA ASN A 96 -7.37 -2.45 -27.00
C ASN A 96 -5.99 -2.09 -26.39
N ALA A 97 -4.92 -2.80 -26.79
CA ALA A 97 -3.59 -2.60 -26.22
C ALA A 97 -3.00 -1.19 -26.45
N ASP A 98 -3.50 -0.46 -27.47
CA ASP A 98 -3.04 0.88 -27.81
C ASP A 98 -3.60 1.95 -26.85
N ASP A 99 -4.63 1.62 -26.04
CA ASP A 99 -5.18 2.49 -24.99
C ASP A 99 -4.44 2.38 -23.65
N LYS A 100 -3.43 1.51 -23.57
CA LYS A 100 -2.62 1.42 -22.35
C LYS A 100 -1.73 2.64 -22.24
N VAL A 101 -1.61 3.15 -21.03
CA VAL A 101 -0.81 4.34 -20.70
C VAL A 101 0.16 4.06 -19.55
N ARG A 102 1.18 4.89 -19.47
CA ARG A 102 2.13 4.88 -18.35
C ARG A 102 1.45 5.47 -17.12
N LEU A 103 1.44 4.70 -16.02
CA LEU A 103 0.76 5.01 -14.77
C LEU A 103 1.73 5.20 -13.60
N GLY A 104 2.97 5.53 -13.92
CA GLY A 104 4.00 5.89 -12.97
C GLY A 104 4.76 4.72 -12.36
N ASN A 105 5.66 5.07 -11.45
CA ASN A 105 6.63 4.15 -10.86
C ASN A 105 5.95 3.17 -9.88
N SER A 106 6.37 1.91 -9.94
CA SER A 106 5.95 0.89 -8.96
C SER A 106 6.92 0.72 -7.80
N LEU A 107 8.12 1.27 -7.92
CA LEU A 107 9.11 1.25 -6.84
C LEU A 107 8.84 2.36 -5.84
N PRO A 108 9.18 2.16 -4.54
CA PRO A 108 8.96 3.17 -3.53
C PRO A 108 9.86 4.40 -3.75
N GLU A 109 9.27 5.57 -3.64
CA GLU A 109 9.94 6.87 -3.68
C GLU A 109 9.83 7.54 -2.31
N PHE A 110 10.81 8.41 -1.98
CA PHE A 110 10.86 9.11 -0.70
C PHE A 110 10.79 8.16 0.50
N GLN A 111 11.71 7.19 0.55
CA GLN A 111 11.85 6.31 1.70
C GLN A 111 12.48 7.09 2.85
N PHE A 112 11.85 7.04 4.02
CA PHE A 112 12.32 7.76 5.19
C PHE A 112 12.27 6.89 6.44
N GLY A 113 13.10 7.25 7.41
CA GLY A 113 13.11 6.59 8.71
C GLY A 113 13.86 7.41 9.73
N GLY A 114 13.75 6.98 10.98
CA GLY A 114 14.43 7.67 12.05
C GLY A 114 14.30 6.96 13.39
N ASN A 115 15.09 7.47 14.35
CA ASN A 115 15.09 6.98 15.71
C ASN A 115 15.02 8.18 16.66
N LEU A 116 14.31 7.97 17.76
CA LEU A 116 14.30 8.84 18.93
C LEU A 116 14.82 8.04 20.13
N PHE A 117 15.71 8.62 20.90
CA PHE A 117 16.18 8.10 22.18
C PHE A 117 16.01 9.17 23.26
N LEU A 118 15.52 8.75 24.42
CA LEU A 118 15.43 9.57 25.62
C LEU A 118 15.96 8.78 26.82
N GLY A 119 16.83 9.40 27.62
CA GLY A 119 17.30 8.86 28.88
C GLY A 119 17.06 9.85 30.00
N TRP A 120 16.45 9.42 31.10
CA TRP A 120 16.22 10.22 32.28
C TRP A 120 16.42 9.40 33.54
N LYS A 121 17.46 9.73 34.30
CA LYS A 121 17.87 8.96 35.47
C LYS A 121 18.06 7.46 35.09
N ASP A 122 17.24 6.60 35.69
CA ASP A 122 17.24 5.18 35.47
C ASP A 122 16.32 4.70 34.34
N TRP A 123 15.63 5.63 33.68
CA TRP A 123 14.70 5.34 32.58
C TRP A 123 15.38 5.56 31.24
N ASP A 124 15.11 4.66 30.31
CA ASP A 124 15.44 4.81 28.90
C ASP A 124 14.22 4.54 28.02
N PHE A 125 14.06 5.36 27.01
CA PHE A 125 13.03 5.23 26.00
C PHE A 125 13.67 5.27 24.62
N SER A 126 13.23 4.40 23.73
CA SER A 126 13.60 4.45 22.32
C SER A 126 12.40 4.20 21.44
N LEU A 127 12.39 4.89 20.31
CA LEU A 127 11.39 4.74 19.26
C LEU A 127 12.09 4.72 17.92
N SER A 128 11.72 3.77 17.04
CA SER A 128 12.12 3.77 15.64
C SER A 128 10.91 3.77 14.73
N PHE A 129 11.01 4.45 13.61
CA PHE A 129 9.96 4.55 12.61
C PHE A 129 10.52 4.49 11.20
N GLN A 130 9.67 4.11 10.26
CA GLN A 130 9.96 4.15 8.82
C GLN A 130 8.70 4.44 8.02
N GLY A 131 8.89 4.80 6.76
CA GLY A 131 7.80 5.01 5.84
C GLY A 131 8.25 5.19 4.39
N VAL A 132 7.26 5.24 3.53
CA VAL A 132 7.39 5.50 2.10
C VAL A 132 6.43 6.64 1.75
N GLY A 133 6.95 7.67 1.07
CA GLY A 133 6.16 8.86 0.72
C GLY A 133 5.27 8.65 -0.52
N HIS A 134 5.73 7.84 -1.46
CA HIS A 134 4.98 7.55 -2.68
C HIS A 134 5.31 6.16 -3.24
N GLN A 135 4.28 5.41 -3.62
CA GLN A 135 4.39 4.16 -4.36
C GLN A 135 3.02 3.81 -4.97
N ASN A 136 3.02 3.34 -6.23
CA ASN A 136 1.82 2.80 -6.86
C ASN A 136 1.86 1.26 -6.79
N VAL A 137 0.93 0.67 -6.08
CA VAL A 137 0.85 -0.79 -5.88
C VAL A 137 -0.37 -1.35 -6.57
N LEU A 138 -0.16 -2.30 -7.47
CA LEU A 138 -1.24 -3.01 -8.13
C LEU A 138 -1.78 -4.14 -7.25
N PHE A 139 -3.06 -4.07 -6.93
CA PHE A 139 -3.78 -5.16 -6.28
C PHE A 139 -4.38 -6.09 -7.32
N ASN A 140 -3.68 -7.15 -7.65
CA ASN A 140 -4.13 -8.19 -8.58
C ASN A 140 -4.30 -9.56 -7.91
N SER A 141 -4.31 -9.60 -6.58
CA SER A 141 -4.44 -10.82 -5.80
C SER A 141 -5.88 -11.31 -5.75
N ALA A 142 -6.08 -12.63 -5.80
CA ALA A 142 -7.39 -13.28 -5.59
C ALA A 142 -8.01 -12.94 -4.22
N TRP A 143 -7.21 -12.53 -3.23
CA TRP A 143 -7.66 -12.11 -1.91
C TRP A 143 -8.39 -10.76 -1.91
N ILE A 144 -8.16 -9.93 -2.92
CA ILE A 144 -8.74 -8.58 -3.02
C ILE A 144 -9.75 -8.52 -4.16
N GLN A 145 -9.47 -9.21 -5.25
CA GLN A 145 -10.33 -9.31 -6.41
C GLN A 145 -11.41 -10.37 -6.15
N PRO A 146 -12.65 -9.98 -5.85
CA PRO A 146 -13.69 -10.92 -5.44
C PRO A 146 -14.04 -11.84 -6.60
N LEU A 147 -14.31 -13.11 -6.29
CA LEU A 147 -14.77 -14.11 -7.26
C LEU A 147 -13.81 -14.32 -8.46
N LYS A 148 -12.54 -13.95 -8.32
CA LYS A 148 -11.54 -14.20 -9.37
C LYS A 148 -11.36 -15.70 -9.62
N GLU A 149 -11.43 -16.48 -8.55
CA GLU A 149 -11.39 -17.93 -8.58
C GLU A 149 -12.76 -18.48 -8.15
N GLN A 150 -13.18 -19.62 -8.71
CA GLN A 150 -14.50 -20.21 -8.42
C GLN A 150 -14.72 -20.52 -6.94
N TRP A 151 -13.65 -20.77 -6.19
CA TRP A 151 -13.65 -21.03 -4.76
C TRP A 151 -13.19 -19.81 -3.93
N GLY A 152 -12.97 -18.67 -4.58
CA GLY A 152 -12.53 -17.45 -3.92
C GLY A 152 -13.63 -16.83 -3.07
N ALA A 153 -13.30 -16.49 -1.82
CA ALA A 153 -14.19 -15.76 -0.95
C ALA A 153 -14.27 -14.27 -1.35
N VAL A 154 -15.37 -13.61 -1.00
CA VAL A 154 -15.48 -12.16 -1.08
C VAL A 154 -14.85 -11.56 0.18
N PRO A 155 -13.79 -10.75 0.08
CA PRO A 155 -13.19 -10.11 1.22
C PRO A 155 -14.19 -9.22 1.98
N SER A 156 -14.13 -9.20 3.31
CA SER A 156 -15.02 -8.39 4.15
C SER A 156 -14.96 -6.89 3.83
N LEU A 157 -13.84 -6.41 3.36
CA LEU A 157 -13.61 -5.04 2.91
C LEU A 157 -14.51 -4.62 1.74
N ILE A 158 -14.98 -5.59 0.91
CA ILE A 158 -15.85 -5.36 -0.25
C ILE A 158 -17.32 -5.41 0.13
N LEU A 159 -17.67 -6.11 1.22
CA LEU A 159 -19.05 -6.26 1.65
C LEU A 159 -19.72 -4.90 1.89
N GLY A 160 -20.86 -4.69 1.23
CA GLY A 160 -21.60 -3.42 1.30
C GLY A 160 -20.98 -2.26 0.50
N ASN A 161 -19.86 -2.49 -0.21
CA ASN A 161 -19.16 -1.46 -0.99
C ASN A 161 -18.88 -1.91 -2.42
N TYR A 162 -19.80 -2.65 -3.00
CA TYR A 162 -19.73 -3.11 -4.39
C TYR A 162 -21.05 -2.80 -5.11
N TRP A 163 -20.95 -2.67 -6.43
CA TRP A 163 -22.12 -2.47 -7.27
C TRP A 163 -23.07 -3.67 -7.20
N SER A 164 -24.36 -3.40 -6.99
CA SER A 164 -25.41 -4.43 -6.93
C SER A 164 -26.71 -3.93 -7.56
N GLN A 165 -27.41 -4.80 -8.25
CA GLN A 165 -28.75 -4.52 -8.77
C GLN A 165 -29.79 -4.26 -7.66
N HIS A 166 -29.48 -4.63 -6.42
CA HIS A 166 -30.32 -4.40 -5.23
C HIS A 166 -30.07 -3.07 -4.56
N ASN A 167 -28.99 -2.37 -4.93
CA ASN A 167 -28.70 -1.01 -4.47
C ASN A 167 -29.52 0.01 -5.25
N THR A 168 -29.77 1.16 -4.63
CA THR A 168 -30.25 2.33 -5.37
C THR A 168 -29.15 2.85 -6.29
N GLU A 169 -29.52 3.68 -7.28
CA GLU A 169 -28.54 4.33 -8.15
C GLU A 169 -27.54 5.17 -7.36
N ASP A 170 -28.02 5.96 -6.38
CA ASP A 170 -27.16 6.74 -5.50
C ASP A 170 -26.18 5.89 -4.70
N GLN A 171 -26.61 4.74 -4.21
CA GLN A 171 -25.72 3.78 -3.56
C GLN A 171 -24.65 3.27 -4.54
N ASN A 172 -25.05 2.88 -5.75
CA ASN A 172 -24.13 2.38 -6.77
C ASN A 172 -23.15 3.44 -7.29
N ARG A 173 -23.50 4.75 -7.27
CA ARG A 173 -22.56 5.85 -7.58
C ARG A 173 -21.46 6.02 -6.52
N ASN A 174 -21.70 5.57 -5.31
CA ASN A 174 -20.79 5.76 -4.18
C ASN A 174 -19.98 4.50 -3.82
N VAL A 175 -20.24 3.35 -4.45
CA VAL A 175 -19.46 2.13 -4.20
C VAL A 175 -18.11 2.17 -4.91
N LYS A 176 -17.14 1.53 -4.29
CA LYS A 176 -15.76 1.47 -4.79
C LYS A 176 -15.50 0.26 -5.68
N TYR A 177 -16.25 -0.85 -5.49
CA TYR A 177 -15.93 -2.10 -6.16
C TYR A 177 -16.97 -2.45 -7.23
N PRO A 178 -16.53 -3.07 -8.35
CA PRO A 178 -17.43 -3.44 -9.44
C PRO A 178 -18.39 -4.53 -9.00
N ARG A 179 -19.32 -4.85 -9.87
CA ARG A 179 -20.25 -5.96 -9.68
C ARG A 179 -19.52 -7.28 -9.45
N LEU A 180 -20.04 -8.08 -8.54
CA LEU A 180 -19.54 -9.42 -8.31
C LEU A 180 -20.02 -10.36 -9.44
N THR A 181 -19.09 -10.99 -10.15
CA THR A 181 -19.40 -11.85 -11.28
C THR A 181 -18.32 -12.90 -11.52
N TYR A 182 -18.75 -14.10 -11.93
CA TYR A 182 -17.85 -15.13 -12.48
C TYR A 182 -17.77 -15.11 -14.01
N THR A 183 -18.68 -14.39 -14.68
CA THR A 183 -18.87 -14.52 -16.13
C THR A 183 -18.15 -13.45 -16.96
N ASN A 184 -17.81 -12.31 -16.37
CA ASN A 184 -17.06 -11.25 -17.04
C ASN A 184 -15.84 -10.82 -16.21
N THR A 185 -15.00 -11.78 -15.88
CA THR A 185 -13.79 -11.56 -15.07
C THR A 185 -12.73 -10.77 -15.82
N THR A 186 -12.72 -10.81 -17.16
CA THR A 186 -11.80 -10.03 -17.99
C THR A 186 -11.99 -8.53 -17.77
N ASN A 187 -13.22 -7.99 -17.82
CA ASN A 187 -13.44 -6.58 -17.53
C ASN A 187 -12.97 -6.22 -16.11
N THR A 188 -13.36 -7.02 -15.12
CA THR A 188 -13.10 -6.70 -13.72
C THR A 188 -11.61 -6.76 -13.34
N TYR A 189 -10.84 -7.69 -13.93
CA TYR A 189 -9.48 -8.01 -13.46
C TYR A 189 -8.37 -7.67 -14.45
N THR A 190 -8.69 -7.04 -15.56
CA THR A 190 -7.65 -6.49 -16.45
C THR A 190 -6.87 -5.39 -15.73
N GLY A 191 -5.56 -5.42 -15.90
CA GLY A 191 -4.66 -4.43 -15.28
C GLY A 191 -5.02 -3.02 -15.68
N SER A 192 -5.34 -2.20 -14.68
CA SER A 192 -5.78 -0.82 -14.84
C SER A 192 -5.48 0.02 -13.60
N ASP A 193 -5.60 1.32 -13.72
CA ASP A 193 -5.50 2.25 -12.59
C ASP A 193 -6.59 2.03 -11.53
N TYR A 194 -7.69 1.38 -11.89
CA TYR A 194 -8.74 1.01 -10.94
C TYR A 194 -8.24 0.16 -9.77
N TRP A 195 -7.24 -0.67 -10.02
CA TRP A 195 -6.61 -1.55 -9.03
C TRP A 195 -5.25 -1.04 -8.56
N LEU A 196 -4.86 0.18 -8.93
CA LEU A 196 -3.70 0.86 -8.36
C LEU A 196 -4.06 1.57 -7.06
N PHE A 197 -3.33 1.26 -6.01
CA PHE A 197 -3.50 1.87 -4.70
C PHE A 197 -2.24 2.64 -4.31
N ASN A 198 -2.45 3.72 -3.55
CA ASN A 198 -1.36 4.45 -2.96
C ASN A 198 -0.72 3.61 -1.84
N GLY A 199 0.52 3.19 -2.06
CA GLY A 199 1.33 2.41 -1.12
C GLY A 199 2.13 3.26 -0.13
N ALA A 200 1.90 4.57 -0.07
CA ALA A 200 2.53 5.43 0.93
C ALA A 200 2.10 5.03 2.35
N TYR A 201 3.05 4.99 3.28
CA TYR A 201 2.76 4.65 4.66
C TYR A 201 3.76 5.25 5.64
N PHE A 202 3.36 5.31 6.89
CA PHE A 202 4.19 5.56 8.06
C PHE A 202 3.95 4.44 9.08
N ARG A 203 5.04 3.88 9.64
CA ARG A 203 4.96 2.86 10.68
C ARG A 203 5.97 3.12 11.79
N VAL A 204 5.50 3.00 13.01
CA VAL A 204 6.38 2.86 14.17
C VAL A 204 6.81 1.40 14.25
N LYS A 205 8.12 1.16 14.08
CA LYS A 205 8.71 -0.18 14.02
C LYS A 205 9.02 -0.74 15.39
N ASN A 206 9.41 0.14 16.31
CA ASN A 206 9.77 -0.28 17.65
C ASN A 206 9.54 0.86 18.65
N ILE A 207 8.98 0.50 19.81
CA ILE A 207 8.93 1.36 20.99
C ILE A 207 9.45 0.53 22.14
N THR A 208 10.52 0.97 22.81
CA THR A 208 11.06 0.32 23.98
C THR A 208 11.09 1.29 25.15
N LEU A 209 10.60 0.86 26.30
CA LEU A 209 10.75 1.53 27.58
C LEU A 209 11.52 0.63 28.52
N GLY A 210 12.64 1.11 29.01
CA GLY A 210 13.51 0.40 29.95
C GLY A 210 13.62 1.12 31.30
N TYR A 211 13.84 0.35 32.34
CA TYR A 211 14.15 0.85 33.66
C TYR A 211 15.30 0.05 34.25
N SER A 212 16.37 0.74 34.62
CA SER A 212 17.55 0.16 35.34
C SER A 212 17.34 0.29 36.81
N LEU A 213 17.40 -0.82 37.55
CA LEU A 213 17.22 -0.78 39.00
C LEU A 213 18.42 -0.09 39.66
N PRO A 214 18.16 0.76 40.68
CA PRO A 214 19.20 1.48 41.38
C PRO A 214 20.23 0.52 42.04
N GLN A 215 21.52 0.88 42.02
CA GLN A 215 22.61 0.07 42.51
C GLN A 215 22.41 -0.36 43.98
N LYS A 216 21.81 0.52 44.79
CA LYS A 216 21.52 0.21 46.22
C LYS A 216 20.65 -1.04 46.45
N LEU A 217 19.81 -1.39 45.47
CA LEU A 217 19.01 -2.61 45.49
C LEU A 217 19.85 -3.85 45.10
N MET A 218 20.81 -3.62 44.21
CA MET A 218 21.69 -4.69 43.68
C MET A 218 22.79 -5.10 44.65
N ASP A 219 23.26 -4.19 45.51
CA ASP A 219 24.30 -4.44 46.49
C ASP A 219 23.94 -5.57 47.50
N LYS A 220 22.65 -5.89 47.62
CA LYS A 220 22.14 -7.00 48.45
C LYS A 220 22.04 -8.33 47.70
N CYS A 221 22.27 -8.32 46.40
CA CYS A 221 22.21 -9.47 45.52
C CYS A 221 23.56 -9.65 44.84
N PHE A 222 23.92 -10.87 44.43
CA PHE A 222 25.15 -11.11 43.67
C PHE A 222 25.10 -10.64 42.20
N ILE A 223 24.32 -9.57 41.92
CA ILE A 223 24.14 -8.99 40.59
C ILE A 223 24.64 -7.53 40.59
N ARG A 224 25.39 -7.17 39.54
CA ARG A 224 25.94 -5.81 39.38
C ARG A 224 24.98 -4.85 38.73
N GLY A 225 23.92 -5.37 38.10
CA GLY A 225 22.89 -4.53 37.46
C GLY A 225 21.73 -5.37 36.95
N LEU A 226 20.54 -4.77 36.98
CA LEU A 226 19.32 -5.34 36.44
C LEU A 226 18.56 -4.24 35.69
N ARG A 227 18.32 -4.44 34.40
CA ARG A 227 17.42 -3.60 33.58
C ARG A 227 16.24 -4.43 33.12
N ILE A 228 15.04 -3.97 33.43
CA ILE A 228 13.78 -4.51 32.89
C ILE A 228 13.29 -3.63 31.75
N TYR A 229 12.66 -4.23 30.75
CA TYR A 229 12.15 -3.46 29.63
C TYR A 229 10.89 -4.09 29.04
N ALA A 230 10.11 -3.24 28.41
CA ALA A 230 8.98 -3.63 27.57
C ALA A 230 9.19 -3.04 26.17
N THR A 231 8.89 -3.83 25.15
CA THR A 231 9.01 -3.43 23.76
C THR A 231 7.73 -3.76 23.02
N ILE A 232 7.30 -2.83 22.17
CA ILE A 232 6.23 -3.03 21.18
C ILE A 232 6.89 -2.94 19.80
N ASN A 233 6.70 -3.95 18.97
CA ASN A 233 7.19 -3.96 17.61
C ASN A 233 6.05 -3.92 16.61
N ASP A 234 6.31 -3.27 15.49
CA ASP A 234 5.47 -3.25 14.30
C ASP A 234 4.02 -2.84 14.59
N LEU A 235 3.83 -1.60 15.04
CA LEU A 235 2.49 -1.04 15.15
C LEU A 235 1.79 -1.01 13.77
N PRO A 236 0.44 -1.03 13.73
CA PRO A 236 -0.28 -0.89 12.48
C PRO A 236 0.19 0.32 11.68
N ALA A 237 0.38 0.15 10.37
CA ALA A 237 0.79 1.24 9.50
C ALA A 237 -0.35 2.26 9.34
N ILE A 238 0.02 3.54 9.34
CA ILE A 238 -0.86 4.63 8.92
C ILE A 238 -0.70 4.77 7.41
N SER A 239 -1.76 4.51 6.65
CA SER A 239 -1.70 4.51 5.18
C SER A 239 -3.08 4.71 4.56
N TYR A 240 -3.10 4.96 3.25
CA TYR A 240 -4.31 4.95 2.41
C TYR A 240 -4.62 3.57 1.83
N TYR A 241 -3.88 2.56 2.25
CA TYR A 241 -4.03 1.18 1.78
C TYR A 241 -5.38 0.59 2.20
N PRO A 242 -5.92 -0.39 1.47
CA PRO A 242 -7.16 -1.06 1.86
C PRO A 242 -7.04 -1.67 3.26
N LYS A 243 -8.08 -1.47 4.08
CA LYS A 243 -8.10 -1.99 5.47
C LYS A 243 -7.89 -3.49 5.50
N GLY A 244 -7.03 -3.95 6.41
CA GLY A 244 -6.67 -5.36 6.55
C GLY A 244 -5.48 -5.78 5.70
N TRP A 245 -4.92 -4.89 4.89
CA TRP A 245 -3.71 -5.13 4.09
C TRP A 245 -2.57 -4.25 4.57
N ASP A 246 -1.36 -4.75 4.43
CA ASP A 246 -0.17 -4.07 4.91
C ASP A 246 0.64 -3.49 3.74
N PRO A 247 0.83 -2.17 3.67
CA PRO A 247 1.54 -1.52 2.57
C PRO A 247 3.02 -1.90 2.47
N GLU A 248 3.63 -2.37 3.57
CA GLU A 248 5.04 -2.75 3.60
C GLU A 248 5.31 -4.07 2.87
N ILE A 249 4.31 -4.95 2.82
CA ILE A 249 4.39 -6.24 2.13
C ILE A 249 3.57 -6.30 0.84
N GLY A 250 2.93 -5.20 0.48
CA GLY A 250 2.16 -5.09 -0.77
C GLY A 250 0.90 -5.95 -0.77
N ALA A 251 0.64 -6.65 -1.90
CA ALA A 251 -0.53 -7.51 -2.07
C ALA A 251 -0.27 -8.97 -1.63
N SER A 252 0.71 -9.20 -0.74
CA SER A 252 1.00 -10.52 -0.18
C SER A 252 -0.11 -10.98 0.79
N SER A 253 -0.23 -12.28 0.96
CA SER A 253 -1.12 -12.90 1.96
C SER A 253 -0.54 -12.89 3.38
N ASP A 254 0.74 -12.59 3.52
CA ASP A 254 1.40 -12.52 4.81
C ASP A 254 1.10 -11.18 5.48
N PHE A 255 1.06 -11.19 6.82
CA PHE A 255 0.77 -9.99 7.59
C PHE A 255 1.89 -9.73 8.61
N ILE A 256 2.24 -8.46 8.78
CA ILE A 256 3.14 -8.04 9.84
C ILE A 256 2.34 -7.96 11.15
N SER A 257 2.73 -8.77 12.12
CA SER A 257 2.06 -8.84 13.42
C SER A 257 2.70 -7.89 14.42
N THR A 258 1.86 -7.10 15.10
CA THR A 258 2.31 -6.35 16.28
C THR A 258 2.68 -7.32 17.40
N SER A 259 3.87 -7.18 17.96
CA SER A 259 4.36 -8.02 19.06
C SER A 259 4.70 -7.21 20.30
N PHE A 260 4.46 -7.81 21.47
CA PHE A 260 4.81 -7.27 22.77
C PHE A 260 5.86 -8.17 23.41
N THR A 261 6.97 -7.59 23.81
CA THR A 261 8.07 -8.31 24.44
C THR A 261 8.39 -7.70 25.79
N PHE A 262 8.53 -8.53 26.80
CA PHE A 262 9.04 -8.14 28.11
C PHE A 262 10.35 -8.89 28.37
N GLY A 263 11.34 -8.18 28.88
CA GLY A 263 12.63 -8.77 29.11
C GLY A 263 13.38 -8.15 30.28
N ALA A 264 14.43 -8.86 30.68
CA ALA A 264 15.37 -8.42 31.73
C ALA A 264 16.80 -8.68 31.28
N ASN A 265 17.66 -7.69 31.46
CA ASN A 265 19.12 -7.83 31.31
C ASN A 265 19.76 -7.85 32.68
N VAL A 266 20.45 -8.94 33.00
CA VAL A 266 21.15 -9.13 34.27
C VAL A 266 22.63 -9.05 34.01
N LYS A 267 23.32 -8.27 34.86
CA LYS A 267 24.79 -8.15 34.88
C LYS A 267 25.31 -8.78 36.17
N PHE A 268 26.21 -9.72 36.06
CA PHE A 268 26.89 -10.38 37.19
C PHE A 268 28.26 -9.78 37.49
#